data_ac150fedeb3fd89ee82c0d9be5dbb5af
#
_entry.id   ac150fedeb3fd89ee82c0d9be5dbb5af
#
_cell.length_a   1.000
_cell.length_b   1.000
_cell.length_c   1.000
_cell.angle_alpha   90.00
_cell.angle_beta   90.00
_cell.angle_gamma   90.00
#
_symmetry.space_group_name_H-M   'P 1'
#
loop_
_entity.id
_entity.type
_entity.pdbx_description
1 polymer ?
#
loop_
_entity_poly.entity_id
_entity_poly.type
_entity_poly.pdbx_seq_one_letter_code
_entity_poly.pdbx_strand_id
1 'polypeptide(L)'
;MGRTNALLIIQDGSIVYENYNSPITKDTKLVSYSMAKSYIGLLTGMMIDRGFIQSKDETNLLPSWDDNRKNISIGHMLNMQSGLDYVEEYDLGGRSDTLEMLFGQGRFDQAEFASSMKLKTPLPGMKYNYSTGETNIISQIIKTRLEAQGIEYLDFIKSNLIDKIGIKNSIFEFDNSGTFI
;
A
#
# COMPACT_ATOMS: atom_id res chain seq x y z
N MET A 1 14.77 0.43 23.98
CA MET A 1 13.53 1.17 23.72
C MET A 1 13.78 2.15 22.57
N GLY A 2 12.90 2.20 21.59
CA GLY A 2 12.99 3.17 20.50
C GLY A 2 12.77 4.60 21.02
N ARG A 3 13.34 5.58 20.30
CA ARG A 3 13.14 7.01 20.61
C ARG A 3 11.81 7.47 20.00
N THR A 4 10.92 8.10 20.78
CA THR A 4 9.75 8.79 20.25
C THR A 4 10.20 10.11 19.63
N ASN A 5 9.98 10.31 18.34
CA ASN A 5 10.37 11.55 17.64
C ASN A 5 9.32 12.65 17.80
N ALA A 6 8.05 12.30 17.67
CA ALA A 6 6.92 13.23 17.79
C ALA A 6 5.74 12.53 18.47
N LEU A 7 4.97 13.29 19.25
CA LEU A 7 3.72 12.84 19.86
C LEU A 7 2.66 13.92 19.68
N LEU A 8 1.53 13.51 19.10
CA LEU A 8 0.36 14.36 18.91
C LEU A 8 -0.85 13.68 19.57
N ILE A 9 -1.60 14.41 20.38
CA ILE A 9 -2.86 13.93 20.95
C ILE A 9 -3.98 14.84 20.47
N ILE A 10 -5.01 14.22 19.91
CA ILE A 10 -6.21 14.90 19.40
C ILE A 10 -7.40 14.42 20.24
N GLN A 11 -8.18 15.35 20.76
CA GLN A 11 -9.41 15.09 21.48
C GLN A 11 -10.52 15.98 20.91
N ASP A 12 -11.65 15.39 20.55
CA ASP A 12 -12.81 16.10 20.00
C ASP A 12 -12.47 17.02 18.81
N GLY A 13 -11.57 16.52 17.93
CA GLY A 13 -11.09 17.25 16.74
C GLY A 13 -10.07 18.37 17.03
N SER A 14 -9.66 18.58 18.28
CA SER A 14 -8.69 19.59 18.69
C SER A 14 -7.38 18.97 19.16
N ILE A 15 -6.25 19.58 18.80
CA ILE A 15 -4.94 19.19 19.31
C ILE A 15 -4.85 19.64 20.78
N VAL A 16 -4.76 18.66 21.69
CA VAL A 16 -4.63 18.93 23.14
C VAL A 16 -3.19 18.74 23.64
N TYR A 17 -2.36 18.06 22.88
CA TYR A 17 -0.93 17.92 23.17
C TYR A 17 -0.14 17.73 21.88
N GLU A 18 1.01 18.40 21.78
CA GLU A 18 1.93 18.32 20.67
C GLU A 18 3.36 18.45 21.20
N ASN A 19 4.23 17.50 20.92
CA ASN A 19 5.62 17.53 21.36
C ASN A 19 6.55 16.88 20.35
N TYR A 20 7.74 17.46 20.19
CA TYR A 20 8.80 17.01 19.29
C TYR A 20 10.13 16.90 20.05
N ASN A 21 10.81 15.76 19.92
CA ASN A 21 12.12 15.57 20.52
C ASN A 21 13.22 16.08 19.59
N SER A 22 14.06 16.99 20.09
CA SER A 22 15.19 17.56 19.33
C SER A 22 16.05 16.46 18.69
N PRO A 23 16.46 16.60 17.42
CA PRO A 23 16.34 17.77 16.54
C PRO A 23 15.03 17.85 15.73
N ILE A 24 14.05 17.00 15.98
CA ILE A 24 12.78 16.91 15.24
C ILE A 24 11.91 18.14 15.56
N THR A 25 11.26 18.67 14.53
CA THR A 25 10.29 19.75 14.60
C THR A 25 8.98 19.36 13.91
N LYS A 26 7.95 20.19 13.99
CA LYS A 26 6.68 20.00 13.28
C LYS A 26 6.83 19.90 11.74
N ASP A 27 7.91 20.48 11.19
CA ASP A 27 8.16 20.52 9.76
C ASP A 27 9.11 19.40 9.30
N THR A 28 9.62 18.59 10.24
CA THR A 28 10.50 17.46 9.93
C THR A 28 9.69 16.34 9.28
N LYS A 29 10.13 15.91 8.09
CA LYS A 29 9.53 14.76 7.41
C LYS A 29 10.01 13.48 8.07
N LEU A 30 9.08 12.69 8.54
CA LEU A 30 9.32 11.39 9.16
C LEU A 30 8.82 10.29 8.21
N VAL A 31 9.54 9.16 8.18
CA VAL A 31 9.14 8.01 7.36
C VAL A 31 7.83 7.45 7.90
N SER A 32 6.85 7.26 7.01
CA SER A 32 5.52 6.76 7.37
C SER A 32 5.48 5.24 7.57
N TYR A 33 6.42 4.51 6.94
CA TYR A 33 6.35 3.05 6.90
C TYR A 33 4.94 2.57 6.49
N SER A 34 4.43 1.57 7.17
CA SER A 34 3.12 0.96 6.87
C SER A 34 1.90 1.87 7.09
N MET A 35 2.05 3.08 7.61
CA MET A 35 0.97 4.06 7.57
C MET A 35 0.57 4.42 6.13
N ALA A 36 1.49 4.27 5.16
CA ALA A 36 1.20 4.44 3.73
C ALA A 36 0.07 3.51 3.23
N LYS A 37 -0.09 2.32 3.82
CA LYS A 37 -1.20 1.40 3.49
C LYS A 37 -2.58 2.02 3.70
N SER A 38 -2.71 2.95 4.65
CA SER A 38 -3.97 3.68 4.88
C SER A 38 -4.34 4.56 3.69
N TYR A 39 -3.36 5.15 3.00
CA TYR A 39 -3.61 5.93 1.77
C TYR A 39 -4.13 5.03 0.65
N ILE A 40 -3.55 3.84 0.48
CA ILE A 40 -4.01 2.87 -0.51
C ILE A 40 -5.43 2.38 -0.18
N GLY A 41 -5.74 2.16 1.09
CA GLY A 41 -7.10 1.84 1.52
C GLY A 41 -8.12 2.94 1.17
N LEU A 42 -7.78 4.22 1.42
CA LEU A 42 -8.62 5.36 1.05
C LEU A 42 -8.77 5.48 -0.47
N LEU A 43 -7.67 5.37 -1.23
CA LEU A 43 -7.70 5.41 -2.69
C LEU A 43 -8.57 4.27 -3.25
N THR A 44 -8.47 3.07 -2.69
CA THR A 44 -9.32 1.94 -3.09
C THR A 44 -10.81 2.26 -2.89
N GLY A 45 -11.17 2.85 -1.74
CA GLY A 45 -12.55 3.31 -1.50
C GLY A 45 -13.02 4.34 -2.53
N MET A 46 -12.16 5.30 -2.88
CA MET A 46 -12.47 6.30 -3.92
C MET A 46 -12.61 5.68 -5.31
N MET A 47 -11.82 4.66 -5.63
CA MET A 47 -11.91 3.94 -6.90
C MET A 47 -13.22 3.15 -7.01
N ILE A 48 -13.69 2.58 -5.88
CA ILE A 48 -15.00 1.89 -5.82
C ILE A 48 -16.14 2.90 -5.97
N ASP A 49 -16.09 4.00 -5.22
CA ASP A 49 -17.12 5.04 -5.27
C ASP A 49 -17.30 5.64 -6.68
N ARG A 50 -16.23 5.72 -7.45
CA ARG A 50 -16.23 6.23 -8.82
C ARG A 50 -16.45 5.16 -9.90
N GLY A 51 -16.63 3.91 -9.52
CA GLY A 51 -16.88 2.79 -10.45
C GLY A 51 -15.65 2.33 -11.25
N PHE A 52 -14.43 2.76 -10.89
CA PHE A 52 -13.18 2.24 -11.48
C PHE A 52 -12.82 0.85 -10.95
N ILE A 53 -13.26 0.52 -9.75
CA ILE A 53 -13.27 -0.82 -9.15
C ILE A 53 -14.73 -1.14 -8.83
N GLN A 54 -15.21 -2.33 -9.20
CA GLN A 54 -16.64 -2.67 -9.03
C GLN A 54 -17.03 -2.79 -7.56
N SER A 55 -16.21 -3.47 -6.76
CA SER A 55 -16.39 -3.62 -5.32
C SER A 55 -15.11 -4.20 -4.68
N LYS A 56 -15.10 -4.28 -3.35
CA LYS A 56 -14.02 -5.00 -2.63
C LYS A 56 -13.99 -6.51 -2.97
N ASP A 57 -15.09 -7.07 -3.45
CA ASP A 57 -15.21 -8.50 -3.78
C ASP A 57 -14.82 -8.80 -5.25
N GLU A 58 -14.40 -7.78 -6.00
CA GLU A 58 -13.93 -7.95 -7.37
C GLU A 58 -12.70 -8.86 -7.43
N THR A 59 -12.74 -9.81 -8.36
CA THR A 59 -11.70 -10.81 -8.63
C THR A 59 -11.22 -10.72 -10.09
N ASN A 60 -10.35 -11.62 -10.55
CA ASN A 60 -9.72 -11.55 -11.87
C ASN A 60 -8.97 -10.23 -12.10
N LEU A 61 -8.23 -9.81 -11.09
CA LEU A 61 -7.64 -8.48 -11.00
C LEU A 61 -6.44 -8.27 -11.94
N LEU A 62 -5.66 -9.32 -12.17
CA LEU A 62 -4.45 -9.28 -12.98
C LEU A 62 -4.53 -10.32 -14.09
N PRO A 63 -4.23 -9.96 -15.36
CA PRO A 63 -4.20 -10.91 -16.46
C PRO A 63 -3.18 -12.05 -16.29
N SER A 64 -2.10 -11.82 -15.54
CA SER A 64 -1.07 -12.81 -15.23
C SER A 64 -1.52 -13.89 -14.23
N TRP A 65 -2.67 -13.71 -13.58
CA TRP A 65 -3.23 -14.68 -12.64
C TRP A 65 -4.18 -15.64 -13.38
N ASP A 66 -3.63 -16.58 -14.10
CA ASP A 66 -4.37 -17.61 -14.87
C ASP A 66 -4.68 -18.87 -14.05
N ASP A 67 -4.18 -18.94 -12.82
CA ASP A 67 -4.39 -20.02 -11.85
C ASP A 67 -5.39 -19.62 -10.74
N ASN A 68 -5.35 -20.30 -9.60
CA ASN A 68 -6.24 -20.01 -8.46
C ASN A 68 -6.07 -18.59 -7.87
N ARG A 69 -4.99 -17.87 -8.18
CA ARG A 69 -4.82 -16.46 -7.80
C ARG A 69 -5.87 -15.56 -8.41
N LYS A 70 -6.51 -15.94 -9.51
CA LYS A 70 -7.65 -15.22 -10.09
C LYS A 70 -8.81 -15.03 -9.12
N ASN A 71 -8.90 -15.85 -8.08
CA ASN A 71 -9.94 -15.76 -7.03
C ASN A 71 -9.55 -14.79 -5.90
N ILE A 72 -8.36 -14.21 -5.92
CA ILE A 72 -7.98 -13.16 -4.98
C ILE A 72 -8.81 -11.92 -5.32
N SER A 73 -9.47 -11.36 -4.30
CA SER A 73 -10.22 -10.11 -4.43
C SER A 73 -9.44 -8.93 -3.84
N ILE A 74 -9.87 -7.72 -4.17
CA ILE A 74 -9.39 -6.48 -3.51
C ILE A 74 -9.53 -6.60 -2.00
N GLY A 75 -10.69 -7.10 -1.52
CA GLY A 75 -10.96 -7.28 -0.09
C GLY A 75 -10.03 -8.28 0.57
N HIS A 76 -9.67 -9.39 -0.10
CA HIS A 76 -8.68 -10.33 0.43
C HIS A 76 -7.34 -9.63 0.67
N MET A 77 -6.85 -8.84 -0.28
CA MET A 77 -5.59 -8.10 -0.14
C MET A 77 -5.67 -6.99 0.91
N LEU A 78 -6.76 -6.21 0.97
CA LEU A 78 -6.96 -5.21 2.02
C LEU A 78 -6.97 -5.80 3.43
N ASN A 79 -7.39 -7.06 3.56
CA ASN A 79 -7.41 -7.80 4.83
C ASN A 79 -6.14 -8.63 5.07
N MET A 80 -5.10 -8.54 4.20
CA MET A 80 -3.91 -9.35 4.31
C MET A 80 -4.20 -10.87 4.27
N GLN A 81 -5.07 -11.28 3.36
CA GLN A 81 -5.62 -12.62 3.24
C GLN A 81 -5.59 -13.16 1.80
N SER A 82 -4.70 -12.66 0.94
CA SER A 82 -4.57 -13.15 -0.45
C SER A 82 -4.19 -14.63 -0.52
N GLY A 83 -3.44 -15.11 0.47
CA GLY A 83 -2.88 -16.46 0.49
C GLY A 83 -1.60 -16.62 -0.33
N LEU A 84 -1.03 -15.54 -0.85
CA LEU A 84 0.27 -15.55 -1.52
C LEU A 84 1.38 -15.99 -0.54
N ASP A 85 2.37 -16.73 -1.05
CA ASP A 85 3.55 -17.16 -0.29
C ASP A 85 4.56 -16.01 -0.16
N TYR A 86 4.15 -14.96 0.53
CA TYR A 86 4.95 -13.77 0.80
C TYR A 86 5.42 -13.77 2.25
N VAL A 87 6.71 -13.52 2.47
CA VAL A 87 7.32 -13.47 3.81
C VAL A 87 7.76 -12.05 4.10
N GLU A 88 7.14 -11.43 5.11
CA GLU A 88 7.53 -10.11 5.61
C GLU A 88 8.26 -10.25 6.93
N GLU A 89 9.57 -10.47 6.83
CA GLU A 89 10.49 -10.54 7.95
C GLU A 89 11.61 -9.53 7.72
N TYR A 90 12.19 -9.02 8.80
CA TYR A 90 13.25 -8.02 8.74
C TYR A 90 14.58 -8.52 9.29
N ASP A 91 14.65 -9.80 9.65
CA ASP A 91 15.87 -10.45 10.07
C ASP A 91 16.77 -10.80 8.88
N LEU A 92 18.05 -10.40 8.96
CA LEU A 92 19.02 -10.58 7.87
C LEU A 92 19.45 -12.04 7.64
N GLY A 93 18.99 -12.98 8.46
CA GLY A 93 19.39 -14.39 8.38
C GLY A 93 18.37 -15.34 7.72
N GLY A 94 17.21 -14.85 7.33
CA GLY A 94 16.10 -15.64 6.78
C GLY A 94 15.59 -15.15 5.43
N ARG A 95 14.58 -15.84 4.88
CA ARG A 95 13.84 -15.37 3.70
C ARG A 95 13.04 -14.13 4.06
N SER A 96 13.23 -13.07 3.29
CA SER A 96 12.40 -11.88 3.37
C SER A 96 12.07 -11.39 1.97
N ASP A 97 10.84 -11.62 1.55
CA ASP A 97 10.37 -11.14 0.25
C ASP A 97 10.20 -9.61 0.28
N THR A 98 9.92 -9.03 1.45
CA THR A 98 9.87 -7.57 1.62
C THR A 98 11.24 -6.94 1.38
N LEU A 99 12.31 -7.47 1.95
CA LEU A 99 13.65 -6.92 1.72
C LEU A 99 14.09 -7.10 0.26
N GLU A 100 13.78 -8.23 -0.36
CA GLU A 100 14.06 -8.46 -1.78
C GLU A 100 13.21 -7.55 -2.67
N MET A 101 11.95 -7.30 -2.32
CA MET A 101 11.07 -6.37 -3.04
C MET A 101 11.56 -4.94 -2.95
N LEU A 102 11.96 -4.48 -1.76
CA LEU A 102 12.35 -3.08 -1.55
C LEU A 102 13.77 -2.78 -2.04
N PHE A 103 14.72 -3.69 -1.87
CA PHE A 103 16.15 -3.44 -2.06
C PHE A 103 16.82 -4.35 -3.08
N GLY A 104 16.21 -5.50 -3.39
CA GLY A 104 16.68 -6.47 -4.37
C GLY A 104 16.13 -6.25 -5.78
N GLN A 105 15.84 -7.34 -6.48
CA GLN A 105 15.31 -7.30 -7.85
C GLN A 105 13.89 -6.71 -7.92
N GLY A 106 13.11 -6.89 -6.87
CA GLY A 106 11.73 -6.37 -6.82
C GLY A 106 11.63 -4.84 -6.84
N ARG A 107 12.69 -4.08 -6.54
CA ARG A 107 12.66 -2.61 -6.49
C ARG A 107 12.29 -1.94 -7.82
N PHE A 108 12.42 -2.65 -8.93
CA PHE A 108 12.10 -2.10 -10.26
C PHE A 108 10.60 -2.07 -10.53
N ASP A 109 9.87 -3.08 -10.05
CA ASP A 109 8.41 -3.18 -10.07
C ASP A 109 7.98 -4.05 -8.87
N GLN A 110 7.62 -3.38 -7.79
CA GLN A 110 7.32 -4.05 -6.52
C GLN A 110 6.03 -4.85 -6.60
N ALA A 111 5.06 -4.34 -7.34
CA ALA A 111 3.79 -5.01 -7.52
C ALA A 111 3.91 -6.26 -8.41
N GLU A 112 4.68 -6.20 -9.50
CA GLU A 112 4.98 -7.35 -10.34
C GLU A 112 5.71 -8.43 -9.52
N PHE A 113 6.74 -8.04 -8.75
CA PHE A 113 7.44 -8.95 -7.86
C PHE A 113 6.48 -9.67 -6.90
N ALA A 114 5.64 -8.92 -6.20
CA ALA A 114 4.70 -9.48 -5.23
C ALA A 114 3.62 -10.35 -5.91
N SER A 115 3.10 -9.93 -7.05
CA SER A 115 2.07 -10.66 -7.80
C SER A 115 2.56 -11.94 -8.45
N SER A 116 3.89 -12.07 -8.66
CA SER A 116 4.52 -13.28 -9.17
C SER A 116 4.55 -14.42 -8.16
N MET A 117 4.33 -14.15 -6.87
CA MET A 117 4.31 -15.15 -5.81
C MET A 117 3.20 -16.19 -6.03
N LYS A 118 3.50 -17.44 -5.69
CA LYS A 118 2.52 -18.54 -5.75
C LYS A 118 1.59 -18.50 -4.55
N LEU A 119 0.45 -19.17 -4.66
CA LEU A 119 -0.39 -19.41 -3.49
C LEU A 119 0.29 -20.40 -2.54
N LYS A 120 0.35 -20.05 -1.27
CA LYS A 120 0.71 -20.93 -0.15
C LYS A 120 -0.52 -21.61 0.43
N THR A 121 -1.63 -20.87 0.50
CA THR A 121 -2.95 -21.40 0.88
C THR A 121 -3.80 -21.61 -0.38
N PRO A 122 -4.52 -22.74 -0.49
CA PRO A 122 -5.24 -23.06 -1.73
C PRO A 122 -6.39 -22.11 -2.03
N LEU A 123 -6.92 -21.42 -1.02
CA LEU A 123 -8.03 -20.49 -1.16
C LEU A 123 -7.69 -19.15 -0.48
N PRO A 124 -7.89 -18.00 -1.16
CA PRO A 124 -7.85 -16.69 -0.55
C PRO A 124 -8.88 -16.56 0.59
N GLY A 125 -8.62 -15.66 1.54
CA GLY A 125 -9.49 -15.41 2.68
C GLY A 125 -9.30 -16.34 3.88
N MET A 126 -8.55 -17.44 3.74
CA MET A 126 -8.42 -18.45 4.80
C MET A 126 -7.44 -18.09 5.91
N LYS A 127 -6.40 -17.32 5.59
CA LYS A 127 -5.31 -17.05 6.53
C LYS A 127 -4.83 -15.61 6.40
N TYR A 128 -4.73 -14.95 7.54
CA TYR A 128 -4.03 -13.67 7.64
C TYR A 128 -2.52 -13.87 7.49
N ASN A 129 -1.90 -13.07 6.65
CA ASN A 129 -0.45 -13.01 6.46
C ASN A 129 -0.07 -11.59 6.07
N TYR A 130 0.48 -10.82 7.02
CA TYR A 130 0.85 -9.44 6.77
C TYR A 130 1.80 -9.33 5.57
N SER A 131 1.48 -8.45 4.64
CA SER A 131 2.21 -8.34 3.37
C SER A 131 2.16 -6.92 2.80
N THR A 132 3.31 -6.27 2.74
CA THR A 132 3.48 -5.01 1.98
C THR A 132 3.24 -5.24 0.49
N GLY A 133 3.58 -6.42 -0.02
CA GLY A 133 3.36 -6.79 -1.42
C GLY A 133 1.89 -6.71 -1.84
N GLU A 134 0.94 -7.12 -0.98
CA GLU A 134 -0.50 -7.01 -1.29
C GLU A 134 -0.93 -5.56 -1.50
N THR A 135 -0.39 -4.64 -0.71
CA THR A 135 -0.68 -3.20 -0.84
C THR A 135 -0.13 -2.66 -2.16
N ASN A 136 1.08 -3.07 -2.55
CA ASN A 136 1.68 -2.63 -3.81
C ASN A 136 0.93 -3.18 -5.02
N ILE A 137 0.42 -4.41 -4.96
CA ILE A 137 -0.47 -4.96 -6.00
C ILE A 137 -1.74 -4.10 -6.14
N ILE A 138 -2.38 -3.73 -5.04
CA ILE A 138 -3.55 -2.83 -5.10
C ILE A 138 -3.18 -1.48 -5.70
N SER A 139 -2.04 -0.90 -5.32
CA SER A 139 -1.54 0.35 -5.85
C SER A 139 -1.38 0.31 -7.38
N GLN A 140 -0.79 -0.77 -7.91
CA GLN A 140 -0.65 -1.00 -9.34
C GLN A 140 -2.00 -1.16 -10.04
N ILE A 141 -2.95 -1.89 -9.44
CA ILE A 141 -4.31 -2.03 -10.00
C ILE A 141 -4.98 -0.66 -10.13
N ILE A 142 -4.88 0.18 -9.10
CA ILE A 142 -5.41 1.55 -9.13
C ILE A 142 -4.77 2.33 -10.27
N LYS A 143 -3.43 2.35 -10.35
CA LYS A 143 -2.68 3.02 -11.41
C LYS A 143 -3.14 2.57 -12.79
N THR A 144 -3.12 1.27 -13.06
CA THR A 144 -3.48 0.70 -14.36
C THR A 144 -4.91 1.09 -14.78
N ARG A 145 -5.85 1.10 -13.83
CA ARG A 145 -7.24 1.44 -14.14
C ARG A 145 -7.45 2.92 -14.42
N LEU A 146 -6.73 3.80 -13.74
CA LEU A 146 -6.76 5.23 -14.00
C LEU A 146 -6.15 5.55 -15.36
N GLU A 147 -4.97 4.98 -15.65
CA GLU A 147 -4.27 5.15 -16.93
C GLU A 147 -5.11 4.65 -18.12
N ALA A 148 -5.84 3.55 -17.95
CA ALA A 148 -6.78 3.05 -18.96
C ALA A 148 -7.93 4.04 -19.27
N GLN A 149 -8.20 5.00 -18.39
CA GLN A 149 -9.17 6.08 -18.60
C GLN A 149 -8.49 7.41 -19.00
N GLY A 150 -7.18 7.41 -19.24
CA GLY A 150 -6.42 8.62 -19.54
C GLY A 150 -6.23 9.54 -18.34
N ILE A 151 -6.35 9.02 -17.12
CA ILE A 151 -6.17 9.78 -15.88
C ILE A 151 -4.78 9.51 -15.35
N GLU A 152 -3.99 10.57 -15.16
CA GLU A 152 -2.68 10.49 -14.59
C GLU A 152 -2.75 10.08 -13.11
N TYR A 153 -2.00 9.02 -12.74
CA TYR A 153 -2.06 8.41 -11.41
C TYR A 153 -1.67 9.38 -10.29
N LEU A 154 -0.55 10.10 -10.45
CA LEU A 154 -0.08 11.04 -9.45
C LEU A 154 -1.02 12.23 -9.29
N ASP A 155 -1.55 12.76 -10.41
CA ASP A 155 -2.51 13.84 -10.39
C ASP A 155 -3.81 13.44 -9.70
N PHE A 156 -4.24 12.19 -9.88
CA PHE A 156 -5.40 11.64 -9.18
C PHE A 156 -5.16 11.58 -7.67
N ILE A 157 -4.03 11.03 -7.22
CA ILE A 157 -3.67 10.96 -5.79
C ILE A 157 -3.64 12.38 -5.22
N LYS A 158 -2.95 13.30 -5.89
CA LYS A 158 -2.80 14.68 -5.43
C LYS A 158 -4.15 15.36 -5.26
N SER A 159 -4.95 15.42 -6.32
CA SER A 159 -6.20 16.22 -6.35
C SER A 159 -7.32 15.59 -5.53
N ASN A 160 -7.36 14.27 -5.40
CA ASN A 160 -8.48 13.58 -4.76
C ASN A 160 -8.21 13.16 -3.32
N LEU A 161 -6.94 12.96 -2.95
CA LEU A 161 -6.59 12.58 -1.59
C LEU A 161 -5.81 13.70 -0.89
N ILE A 162 -4.62 14.04 -1.39
CA ILE A 162 -3.67 14.89 -0.69
C ILE A 162 -4.23 16.30 -0.45
N ASP A 163 -4.71 16.93 -1.51
CA ASP A 163 -5.28 18.29 -1.44
C ASP A 163 -6.59 18.30 -0.64
N LYS A 164 -7.37 17.20 -0.71
CA LYS A 164 -8.67 17.10 0.01
C LYS A 164 -8.52 17.02 1.50
N ILE A 165 -7.51 16.29 1.99
CA ILE A 165 -7.24 16.17 3.43
C ILE A 165 -6.21 17.19 3.93
N GLY A 166 -5.76 18.09 3.06
CA GLY A 166 -4.92 19.23 3.42
C GLY A 166 -3.47 18.87 3.76
N ILE A 167 -2.92 17.79 3.22
CA ILE A 167 -1.51 17.45 3.38
C ILE A 167 -0.66 18.41 2.56
N LYS A 168 0.21 19.18 3.23
CA LYS A 168 1.03 20.21 2.59
C LYS A 168 2.52 19.88 2.57
N ASN A 169 2.97 18.96 3.41
CA ASN A 169 4.40 18.72 3.64
C ASN A 169 4.73 17.23 3.64
N SER A 170 4.41 16.55 2.53
CA SER A 170 4.72 15.12 2.31
C SER A 170 5.62 14.91 1.10
N ILE A 171 6.35 13.80 1.11
CA ILE A 171 7.06 13.25 -0.05
C ILE A 171 6.43 11.87 -0.30
N PHE A 172 6.04 11.63 -1.53
CA PHE A 172 5.54 10.34 -1.98
C PHE A 172 6.65 9.62 -2.74
N GLU A 173 6.86 8.36 -2.42
CA GLU A 173 7.85 7.51 -3.07
C GLU A 173 7.15 6.58 -4.06
N PHE A 174 7.82 6.34 -5.18
CA PHE A 174 7.37 5.48 -6.26
C PHE A 174 8.50 4.53 -6.62
N ASP A 175 8.15 3.31 -7.00
CA ASP A 175 9.12 2.41 -7.63
C ASP A 175 9.43 2.83 -9.07
N ASN A 176 10.32 2.08 -9.73
CA ASN A 176 10.71 2.42 -11.10
C ASN A 176 9.59 2.20 -12.15
N SER A 177 8.53 1.47 -11.79
CA SER A 177 7.32 1.34 -12.62
C SER A 177 6.41 2.57 -12.50
N GLY A 178 6.70 3.50 -11.59
CA GLY A 178 5.86 4.64 -11.26
C GLY A 178 4.65 4.28 -10.40
N THR A 179 4.71 3.16 -9.69
CA THR A 179 3.68 2.76 -8.73
C THR A 179 4.02 3.32 -7.36
N PHE A 180 3.05 3.94 -6.67
CA PHE A 180 3.21 4.42 -5.29
C PHE A 180 3.42 3.24 -4.34
N ILE A 181 4.45 3.33 -3.49
CA ILE A 181 4.93 2.28 -2.62
C ILE A 181 4.87 2.64 -1.13
#